data_ca118c927acbd0452efb61bdd6e9d49d
#
_entry.id   ca118c927acbd0452efb61bdd6e9d49d
#
_cell.length_a   1.000
_cell.length_b   1.000
_cell.length_c   1.000
_cell.angle_alpha   90.00
_cell.angle_beta   90.00
_cell.angle_gamma   90.00
#
_symmetry.space_group_name_H-M   'P 1'
#
loop_
_entity.id
_entity.type
_entity.pdbx_description
1 polymer ?
#
loop_
_entity_poly.entity_id
_entity_poly.type
_entity_poly.pdbx_seq_one_letter_code
_entity_poly.pdbx_strand_id
1 'polypeptide(L)'
;WENALEAVLGERLNGFEMSRIDWVKNYFNDIPPSRLSFYANVPLNQHEPAIAGLRPLHQLIKTNDPTLTQLLPDWLRGAYVANTLNDAYALREQLPEGGVLVTPEGHRLSRNALSFYVAESEQAGMLARAQEIEQIEAELRAQDMLFDQAQSGLSECQLQVERLTQQ
;
A
#
# COMPACT_ATOMS: atom_id res chain seq x y z
N TRP A 1 6.01 -5.16 -7.41
CA TRP A 1 4.54 -5.13 -7.57
C TRP A 1 3.91 -3.86 -7.01
N GLU A 2 4.67 -2.99 -6.38
CA GLU A 2 4.20 -1.71 -5.84
C GLU A 2 3.56 -0.85 -6.93
N ASN A 3 4.24 -0.68 -8.06
CA ASN A 3 3.73 0.07 -9.21
C ASN A 3 2.42 -0.54 -9.76
N ALA A 4 2.31 -1.89 -9.72
CA ALA A 4 1.08 -2.57 -10.10
C ALA A 4 -0.09 -2.22 -9.17
N LEU A 5 0.16 -2.19 -7.86
CA LEU A 5 -0.84 -1.79 -6.87
C LEU A 5 -1.23 -0.32 -7.02
N GLU A 6 -0.25 0.57 -7.16
CA GLU A 6 -0.50 1.99 -7.40
C GLU A 6 -1.32 2.21 -8.67
N ALA A 7 -0.99 1.50 -9.76
CA ALA A 7 -1.70 1.62 -11.02
C ALA A 7 -3.16 1.17 -10.93
N VAL A 8 -3.47 0.17 -10.08
CA VAL A 8 -4.85 -0.36 -9.93
C VAL A 8 -5.63 0.39 -8.87
N LEU A 9 -5.03 0.65 -7.71
CA LEU A 9 -5.69 1.29 -6.58
C LEU A 9 -5.86 2.80 -6.80
N GLY A 10 -4.87 3.46 -7.43
CA GLY A 10 -4.93 4.88 -7.72
C GLY A 10 -5.28 5.72 -6.49
N GLU A 11 -6.32 6.52 -6.58
CA GLU A 11 -6.78 7.42 -5.51
C GLU A 11 -7.24 6.70 -4.23
N ARG A 12 -7.53 5.38 -4.29
CA ARG A 12 -7.91 4.60 -3.10
C ARG A 12 -6.78 4.46 -2.09
N LEU A 13 -5.52 4.58 -2.53
CA LEU A 13 -4.35 4.58 -1.65
C LEU A 13 -4.36 5.74 -0.65
N ASN A 14 -4.97 6.87 -1.03
CA ASN A 14 -5.17 8.04 -0.18
C ASN A 14 -6.54 8.08 0.49
N GLY A 15 -7.25 6.95 0.50
CA GLY A 15 -8.59 6.88 1.04
C GLY A 15 -8.61 7.02 2.56
N PHE A 16 -9.63 7.72 3.06
CA PHE A 16 -9.90 7.83 4.47
C PHE A 16 -10.92 6.78 4.90
N GLU A 17 -10.60 6.06 5.96
CA GLU A 17 -11.53 5.10 6.54
C GLU A 17 -12.65 5.83 7.29
N MET A 18 -13.86 5.37 7.06
CA MET A 18 -15.06 5.84 7.75
C MET A 18 -15.80 4.67 8.39
N SER A 19 -16.34 4.85 9.56
CA SER A 19 -17.16 3.82 10.22
C SER A 19 -18.40 3.44 9.40
N ARG A 20 -18.96 4.38 8.66
CA ARG A 20 -20.12 4.19 7.78
C ARG A 20 -20.04 5.11 6.57
N ILE A 21 -20.17 4.55 5.38
CA ILE A 21 -20.14 5.31 4.13
C ILE A 21 -21.28 6.34 4.02
N ASP A 22 -22.40 6.12 4.71
CA ASP A 22 -23.54 7.05 4.72
C ASP A 22 -23.17 8.45 5.22
N TRP A 23 -22.11 8.59 6.01
CA TRP A 23 -21.65 9.89 6.51
C TRP A 23 -21.10 10.80 5.40
N VAL A 24 -20.72 10.24 4.26
CA VAL A 24 -20.30 11.02 3.08
C VAL A 24 -21.43 11.96 2.61
N LYS A 25 -22.70 11.66 2.91
CA LYS A 25 -23.83 12.54 2.59
C LYS A 25 -23.70 13.96 3.16
N ASN A 26 -22.96 14.11 4.27
CA ASN A 26 -22.71 15.43 4.88
C ASN A 26 -21.88 16.35 3.97
N TYR A 27 -21.11 15.79 3.03
CA TYR A 27 -20.28 16.53 2.08
C TYR A 27 -20.98 16.86 0.76
N PHE A 28 -22.21 16.38 0.54
CA PHE A 28 -22.91 16.57 -0.75
C PHE A 28 -23.25 18.04 -1.03
N ASN A 29 -23.45 18.83 0.02
CA ASN A 29 -23.73 20.26 -0.10
C ASN A 29 -22.49 21.14 -0.07
N ASP A 30 -21.36 20.60 0.39
CA ASP A 30 -20.08 21.29 0.50
C ASP A 30 -18.96 20.33 0.04
N ILE A 31 -18.84 20.22 -1.29
CA ILE A 31 -17.89 19.30 -1.93
C ILE A 31 -16.47 19.81 -1.67
N PRO A 32 -15.57 18.97 -1.09
CA PRO A 32 -14.18 19.36 -0.86
C PRO A 32 -13.49 19.78 -2.18
N PRO A 33 -12.66 20.84 -2.17
CA PRO A 33 -11.97 21.33 -3.37
C PRO A 33 -10.79 20.44 -3.79
N SER A 34 -10.58 19.31 -3.14
CA SER A 34 -9.49 18.36 -3.40
C SER A 34 -10.05 16.96 -3.71
N ARG A 35 -9.21 16.13 -4.35
CA ARG A 35 -9.55 14.73 -4.60
C ARG A 35 -9.46 13.96 -3.29
N LEU A 36 -10.59 13.56 -2.74
CA LEU A 36 -10.70 12.75 -1.54
C LEU A 36 -11.42 11.45 -1.86
N SER A 37 -10.90 10.35 -1.36
CA SER A 37 -11.53 9.03 -1.41
C SER A 37 -11.91 8.62 0.01
N PHE A 38 -13.12 8.10 0.18
CA PHE A 38 -13.58 7.56 1.45
C PHE A 38 -13.96 6.10 1.27
N TYR A 39 -13.67 5.29 2.27
CA TYR A 39 -14.08 3.88 2.29
C TYR A 39 -14.63 3.49 3.65
N ALA A 40 -15.49 2.49 3.65
CA ALA A 40 -15.96 1.84 4.87
C ALA A 40 -15.71 0.34 4.76
N ASN A 41 -15.31 -0.27 5.86
CA ASN A 41 -15.12 -1.72 5.92
C ASN A 41 -16.50 -2.40 5.99
N VAL A 42 -16.99 -2.84 4.85
CA VAL A 42 -18.23 -3.62 4.75
C VAL A 42 -17.85 -5.04 4.34
N PRO A 43 -18.16 -6.06 5.13
CA PRO A 43 -17.90 -7.45 4.77
C PRO A 43 -18.59 -7.80 3.46
N LEU A 44 -17.81 -8.17 2.44
CA LEU A 44 -18.33 -8.62 1.16
C LEU A 44 -18.34 -10.13 1.11
N ASN A 45 -19.53 -10.71 0.95
CA ASN A 45 -19.74 -12.16 0.88
C ASN A 45 -19.50 -12.75 -0.52
N GLN A 46 -18.91 -11.99 -1.45
CA GLN A 46 -18.72 -12.45 -2.82
C GLN A 46 -17.26 -12.83 -3.06
N HIS A 47 -17.03 -14.11 -3.29
CA HIS A 47 -15.76 -14.61 -3.78
C HIS A 47 -15.75 -14.53 -5.30
N GLU A 48 -14.71 -13.95 -5.87
CA GLU A 48 -14.48 -13.99 -7.30
C GLU A 48 -14.18 -15.44 -7.71
N PRO A 49 -14.87 -16.01 -8.73
CA PRO A 49 -14.56 -17.35 -9.18
C PRO A 49 -13.15 -17.42 -9.74
N ALA A 50 -12.40 -18.45 -9.34
CA ALA A 50 -11.06 -18.67 -9.86
C ALA A 50 -11.13 -18.98 -11.37
N ILE A 51 -10.42 -18.20 -12.17
CA ILE A 51 -10.30 -18.42 -13.61
C ILE A 51 -8.99 -19.18 -13.87
N ALA A 52 -9.10 -20.31 -14.54
CA ALA A 52 -7.94 -21.15 -14.85
C ALA A 52 -6.92 -20.34 -15.67
N GLY A 53 -5.66 -20.33 -15.24
CA GLY A 53 -4.57 -19.61 -15.91
C GLY A 53 -4.42 -18.15 -15.52
N LEU A 54 -5.36 -17.55 -14.78
CA LEU A 54 -5.26 -16.17 -14.28
C LEU A 54 -5.06 -16.16 -12.76
N ARG A 55 -4.02 -15.46 -12.31
CA ARG A 55 -3.74 -15.29 -10.88
C ARG A 55 -4.23 -13.90 -10.43
N PRO A 56 -5.18 -13.80 -9.49
CA PRO A 56 -5.64 -12.53 -8.96
C PRO A 56 -4.53 -11.74 -8.27
N LEU A 57 -4.48 -10.42 -8.48
CA LEU A 57 -3.42 -9.56 -7.93
C LEU A 57 -3.44 -9.54 -6.39
N HIS A 58 -4.61 -9.57 -5.76
CA HIS A 58 -4.72 -9.57 -4.30
C HIS A 58 -4.00 -10.75 -3.61
N GLN A 59 -3.78 -11.88 -4.31
CA GLN A 59 -3.06 -13.03 -3.77
C GLN A 59 -1.55 -12.79 -3.60
N LEU A 60 -0.99 -11.75 -4.20
CA LEU A 60 0.40 -11.36 -4.02
C LEU A 60 0.62 -10.51 -2.77
N ILE A 61 -0.45 -9.93 -2.23
CA ILE A 61 -0.36 -8.98 -1.14
C ILE A 61 -0.44 -9.71 0.19
N LYS A 62 0.51 -9.41 1.07
CA LYS A 62 0.50 -9.84 2.45
C LYS A 62 0.29 -8.61 3.32
N THR A 63 -0.75 -8.61 4.13
CA THR A 63 -1.03 -7.56 5.10
C THR A 63 -1.37 -8.18 6.44
N ASN A 64 -0.96 -7.52 7.52
CA ASN A 64 -1.30 -7.89 8.88
C ASN A 64 -2.55 -7.14 9.38
N ASP A 65 -3.04 -6.20 8.60
CA ASP A 65 -4.25 -5.43 8.91
C ASP A 65 -5.50 -6.22 8.51
N PRO A 66 -6.38 -6.56 9.48
CA PRO A 66 -7.60 -7.31 9.20
C PRO A 66 -8.58 -6.55 8.31
N THR A 67 -8.59 -5.22 8.39
CA THR A 67 -9.45 -4.36 7.55
C THR A 67 -9.01 -4.45 6.09
N LEU A 68 -7.72 -4.28 5.82
CA LEU A 68 -7.16 -4.38 4.48
C LEU A 68 -7.29 -5.80 3.91
N THR A 69 -7.16 -6.83 4.73
CA THR A 69 -7.36 -8.22 4.31
C THR A 69 -8.76 -8.46 3.72
N GLN A 70 -9.77 -7.75 4.23
CA GLN A 70 -11.14 -7.85 3.73
C GLN A 70 -11.41 -6.95 2.52
N LEU A 71 -10.80 -5.77 2.47
CA LEU A 71 -11.05 -4.77 1.42
C LEU A 71 -10.27 -5.04 0.13
N LEU A 72 -9.03 -5.51 0.23
CA LEU A 72 -8.16 -5.71 -0.94
C LEU A 72 -8.75 -6.64 -2.00
N PRO A 73 -9.37 -7.79 -1.66
CA PRO A 73 -10.02 -8.63 -2.67
C PRO A 73 -11.12 -7.93 -3.46
N ASP A 74 -11.83 -6.98 -2.83
CA ASP A 74 -12.85 -6.20 -3.52
C ASP A 74 -12.26 -5.08 -4.36
N TRP A 75 -11.32 -4.34 -3.82
CA TRP A 75 -10.68 -3.23 -4.51
C TRP A 75 -9.86 -3.66 -5.72
N LEU A 76 -9.29 -4.86 -5.67
CA LEU A 76 -8.48 -5.46 -6.73
C LEU A 76 -9.25 -6.49 -7.56
N ARG A 77 -10.58 -6.51 -7.44
CA ARG A 77 -11.43 -7.40 -8.22
C ARG A 77 -11.23 -7.16 -9.71
N GLY A 78 -11.06 -8.26 -10.47
CA GLY A 78 -10.81 -8.20 -11.89
C GLY A 78 -9.38 -7.81 -12.27
N ALA A 79 -8.48 -7.59 -11.30
CA ALA A 79 -7.06 -7.37 -11.56
C ALA A 79 -6.27 -8.67 -11.44
N TYR A 80 -5.58 -9.05 -12.50
CA TYR A 80 -4.80 -10.30 -12.61
C TYR A 80 -3.33 -10.00 -12.90
N VAL A 81 -2.48 -10.92 -12.50
CA VAL A 81 -1.03 -10.83 -12.61
C VAL A 81 -0.55 -11.28 -13.97
N ALA A 82 0.34 -10.50 -14.59
CA ALA A 82 1.18 -10.92 -15.69
C ALA A 82 2.64 -10.51 -15.40
N ASN A 83 3.61 -11.39 -15.63
CA ASN A 83 5.01 -11.08 -15.34
C ASN A 83 5.62 -10.11 -16.35
N THR A 84 5.15 -10.17 -17.59
CA THR A 84 5.60 -9.31 -18.68
C THR A 84 4.42 -8.84 -19.53
N LEU A 85 4.63 -7.80 -20.35
CA LEU A 85 3.62 -7.38 -21.32
C LEU A 85 3.32 -8.45 -22.37
N ASN A 86 4.30 -9.29 -22.74
CA ASN A 86 4.07 -10.40 -23.65
C ASN A 86 3.17 -11.47 -23.03
N ASP A 87 3.36 -11.79 -21.75
CA ASP A 87 2.48 -12.71 -21.02
C ASP A 87 1.07 -12.12 -20.91
N ALA A 88 0.97 -10.83 -20.59
CA ALA A 88 -0.30 -10.12 -20.54
C ALA A 88 -1.02 -10.21 -21.89
N TYR A 89 -0.31 -9.99 -22.99
CA TYR A 89 -0.87 -10.07 -24.33
C TYR A 89 -1.37 -11.49 -24.66
N ALA A 90 -0.63 -12.52 -24.27
CA ALA A 90 -1.02 -13.92 -24.48
C ALA A 90 -2.28 -14.32 -23.67
N LEU A 91 -2.41 -13.78 -22.45
CA LEU A 91 -3.51 -14.09 -21.54
C LEU A 91 -4.76 -13.25 -21.72
N ARG A 92 -4.71 -12.15 -22.49
CA ARG A 92 -5.79 -11.15 -22.60
C ARG A 92 -7.15 -11.71 -22.99
N GLU A 93 -7.17 -12.74 -23.84
CA GLU A 93 -8.42 -13.35 -24.32
C GLU A 93 -9.14 -14.16 -23.22
N GLN A 94 -8.41 -14.53 -22.16
CA GLN A 94 -8.95 -15.29 -21.01
C GLN A 94 -9.54 -14.34 -19.95
N LEU A 95 -9.33 -13.03 -20.07
CA LEU A 95 -9.85 -12.06 -19.12
C LEU A 95 -11.38 -12.11 -19.06
N PRO A 96 -11.96 -12.04 -17.86
CA PRO A 96 -13.39 -11.80 -17.72
C PRO A 96 -13.75 -10.40 -18.22
N GLU A 97 -15.02 -10.15 -18.36
CA GLU A 97 -15.52 -8.81 -18.71
C GLU A 97 -15.10 -7.78 -17.66
N GLY A 98 -14.50 -6.69 -18.11
CA GLY A 98 -13.94 -5.66 -17.23
C GLY A 98 -12.62 -6.02 -16.55
N GLY A 99 -12.08 -7.23 -16.79
CA GLY A 99 -10.79 -7.65 -16.22
C GLY A 99 -9.60 -6.94 -16.84
N VAL A 100 -8.51 -6.86 -16.06
CA VAL A 100 -7.25 -6.24 -16.45
C VAL A 100 -6.06 -7.08 -15.99
N LEU A 101 -5.07 -7.27 -16.85
CA LEU A 101 -3.76 -7.82 -16.51
C LEU A 101 -2.81 -6.69 -16.14
N VAL A 102 -2.02 -6.89 -15.09
CA VAL A 102 -1.09 -5.89 -14.58
C VAL A 102 0.30 -6.49 -14.47
N THR A 103 1.30 -5.73 -14.94
CA THR A 103 2.72 -6.13 -14.84
C THR A 103 3.37 -5.52 -13.60
N PRO A 104 4.53 -6.03 -13.15
CA PRO A 104 5.27 -5.46 -12.01
C PRO A 104 5.59 -3.98 -12.16
N GLU A 105 5.81 -3.52 -13.40
CA GLU A 105 6.08 -2.11 -13.73
C GLU A 105 4.84 -1.23 -13.63
N GLY A 106 3.64 -1.82 -13.44
CA GLY A 106 2.38 -1.09 -13.36
C GLY A 106 1.63 -0.94 -14.67
N HIS A 107 2.13 -1.51 -15.78
CA HIS A 107 1.40 -1.49 -17.05
C HIS A 107 0.13 -2.31 -16.96
N ARG A 108 -0.96 -1.81 -17.53
CA ARG A 108 -2.27 -2.45 -17.49
C ARG A 108 -2.74 -2.80 -18.89
N LEU A 109 -3.12 -4.05 -19.11
CA LEU A 109 -3.66 -4.56 -20.35
C LEU A 109 -5.05 -5.15 -20.11
N SER A 110 -6.07 -4.58 -20.73
CA SER A 110 -7.40 -5.15 -20.86
C SER A 110 -7.56 -5.84 -22.23
N ARG A 111 -8.74 -6.38 -22.52
CA ARG A 111 -9.00 -6.93 -23.87
C ARG A 111 -8.78 -5.91 -24.99
N ASN A 112 -9.12 -4.64 -24.74
CA ASN A 112 -9.21 -3.61 -25.79
C ASN A 112 -8.27 -2.42 -25.58
N ALA A 113 -7.54 -2.36 -24.46
CA ALA A 113 -6.72 -1.21 -24.11
C ALA A 113 -5.42 -1.61 -23.41
N LEU A 114 -4.35 -0.92 -23.75
CA LEU A 114 -3.06 -0.98 -23.06
C LEU A 114 -2.76 0.41 -22.49
N SER A 115 -2.48 0.47 -21.21
CA SER A 115 -2.03 1.67 -20.52
C SER A 115 -0.63 1.45 -19.96
N PHE A 116 0.30 2.30 -20.40
CA PHE A 116 1.64 2.32 -19.80
C PHE A 116 1.60 3.12 -18.51
N TYR A 117 2.17 2.55 -17.46
CA TYR A 117 2.36 3.25 -16.21
C TYR A 117 3.67 4.04 -16.30
N VAL A 118 3.60 5.31 -15.94
CA VAL A 118 4.78 6.17 -15.77
C VAL A 118 4.65 6.83 -14.41
N ALA A 119 5.71 6.76 -13.63
CA ALA A 119 5.78 7.28 -12.27
C ALA A 119 5.93 8.82 -12.25
N GLU A 120 5.05 9.56 -12.96
CA GLU A 120 5.16 11.03 -13.10
C GLU A 120 4.17 11.82 -12.24
N SER A 121 3.28 11.18 -11.49
CA SER A 121 2.33 11.89 -10.63
C SER A 121 2.84 12.02 -9.19
N GLU A 122 2.34 13.01 -8.44
CA GLU A 122 2.60 13.13 -6.99
C GLU A 122 2.21 11.87 -6.21
N GLN A 123 1.36 11.03 -6.78
CA GLN A 123 0.91 9.75 -6.22
C GLN A 123 1.85 8.60 -6.55
N ALA A 124 2.65 8.71 -7.63
CA ALA A 124 3.60 7.68 -8.01
C ALA A 124 4.73 7.56 -6.97
N GLY A 125 5.06 6.34 -6.63
CA GLY A 125 6.08 6.05 -5.60
C GLY A 125 5.60 6.25 -4.17
N MET A 126 4.30 6.41 -3.92
CA MET A 126 3.77 6.62 -2.58
C MET A 126 4.03 5.42 -1.66
N LEU A 127 3.82 4.20 -2.15
CA LEU A 127 4.12 2.98 -1.39
C LEU A 127 5.61 2.86 -1.12
N ALA A 128 6.47 3.15 -2.10
CA ALA A 128 7.91 3.17 -1.92
C ALA A 128 8.34 4.20 -0.87
N ARG A 129 7.79 5.42 -0.94
CA ARG A 129 8.07 6.47 0.08
C ARG A 129 7.56 6.07 1.46
N ALA A 130 6.39 5.45 1.56
CA ALA A 130 5.87 4.98 2.85
C ALA A 130 6.78 3.93 3.49
N GLN A 131 7.30 2.98 2.70
CA GLN A 131 8.27 1.99 3.16
C GLN A 131 9.59 2.63 3.58
N GLU A 132 10.09 3.60 2.83
CA GLU A 132 11.30 4.35 3.17
C GLU A 132 11.14 5.12 4.49
N ILE A 133 10.00 5.77 4.71
CA ILE A 133 9.67 6.44 5.97
C ILE A 133 9.68 5.44 7.12
N GLU A 134 9.01 4.30 6.99
CA GLU A 134 8.98 3.26 8.03
C GLU A 134 10.38 2.74 8.37
N GLN A 135 11.22 2.55 7.35
CA GLN A 135 12.61 2.12 7.55
C GLN A 135 13.41 3.19 8.30
N ILE A 136 13.33 4.46 7.87
CA ILE A 136 14.02 5.58 8.52
C ILE A 136 13.57 5.74 9.98
N GLU A 137 12.27 5.62 10.25
CA GLU A 137 11.75 5.66 11.62
C GLU A 137 12.26 4.50 12.49
N ALA A 138 12.42 3.31 11.92
CA ALA A 138 12.99 2.17 12.63
C ALA A 138 14.49 2.39 12.94
N GLU A 139 15.25 2.93 11.99
CA GLU A 139 16.65 3.29 12.18
C GLU A 139 16.80 4.40 13.23
N LEU A 140 15.95 5.42 13.20
CA LEU A 140 15.94 6.50 14.18
C LEU A 140 15.71 5.95 15.61
N ARG A 141 14.69 5.11 15.79
CA ARG A 141 14.45 4.46 17.09
C ARG A 141 15.64 3.65 17.59
N ALA A 142 16.32 2.94 16.70
CA ALA A 142 17.53 2.19 17.05
C ALA A 142 18.68 3.10 17.48
N GLN A 143 18.87 4.24 16.79
CA GLN A 143 19.89 5.23 17.15
C GLN A 143 19.59 5.92 18.49
N ASP A 144 18.31 6.26 18.75
CA ASP A 144 17.88 6.84 20.02
C ASP A 144 18.18 5.90 21.19
N MET A 145 17.91 4.61 21.03
CA MET A 145 18.25 3.62 22.07
C MET A 145 19.76 3.55 22.33
N LEU A 146 20.59 3.59 21.29
CA LEU A 146 22.06 3.59 21.43
C LEU A 146 22.54 4.89 22.09
N PHE A 147 21.96 6.01 21.76
CA PHE A 147 22.25 7.30 22.38
C PHE A 147 21.95 7.28 23.89
N ASP A 148 20.75 6.80 24.28
CA ASP A 148 20.36 6.68 25.67
C ASP A 148 21.28 5.75 26.46
N GLN A 149 21.70 4.63 25.86
CA GLN A 149 22.67 3.73 26.46
C GLN A 149 24.04 4.40 26.67
N ALA A 150 24.52 5.11 25.64
CA ALA A 150 25.79 5.84 25.73
C ALA A 150 25.73 6.95 26.78
N GLN A 151 24.63 7.70 26.86
CA GLN A 151 24.43 8.74 27.83
C GLN A 151 24.37 8.19 29.26
N SER A 152 23.68 7.05 29.47
CA SER A 152 23.62 6.35 30.76
C SER A 152 25.02 5.87 31.17
N GLY A 153 25.77 5.26 30.25
CA GLY A 153 27.16 4.83 30.51
C GLY A 153 28.09 5.99 30.85
N LEU A 154 27.94 7.13 30.16
CA LEU A 154 28.71 8.34 30.46
C LEU A 154 28.40 8.84 31.88
N SER A 155 27.12 8.88 32.28
CA SER A 155 26.70 9.30 33.62
C SER A 155 27.24 8.38 34.71
N GLU A 156 27.23 7.06 34.49
CA GLU A 156 27.81 6.10 35.40
C GLU A 156 29.34 6.31 35.56
N CYS A 157 30.05 6.49 34.45
CA CYS A 157 31.49 6.78 34.48
C CYS A 157 31.80 8.08 35.25
N GLN A 158 31.02 9.13 35.03
CA GLN A 158 31.17 10.40 35.74
C GLN A 158 31.00 10.22 37.27
N LEU A 159 29.97 9.50 37.70
CA LEU A 159 29.73 9.19 39.10
C LEU A 159 30.89 8.36 39.72
N GLN A 160 31.46 7.44 38.95
CA GLN A 160 32.62 6.66 39.42
C GLN A 160 33.88 7.55 39.60
N VAL A 161 34.13 8.45 38.63
CA VAL A 161 35.25 9.42 38.72
C VAL A 161 35.08 10.32 39.96
N GLU A 162 33.89 10.85 40.18
CA GLU A 162 33.61 11.70 41.34
C GLU A 162 33.86 10.93 42.67
N ARG A 163 33.42 9.67 42.79
CA ARG A 163 33.67 8.84 43.97
C ARG A 163 35.16 8.59 44.24
N LEU A 164 35.92 8.36 43.18
CA LEU A 164 37.37 8.11 43.29
C LEU A 164 38.16 9.38 43.62
N THR A 165 37.63 10.57 43.25
CA THR A 165 38.29 11.85 43.51
C THR A 165 38.01 12.37 44.92
N GLN A 166 36.98 11.83 45.63
CA GLN A 166 36.61 12.19 47.00
C GLN A 166 37.25 11.26 48.04
N GLN A 167 38.02 10.25 47.65
CA GLN A 167 38.84 9.39 48.52
C GLN A 167 40.27 9.88 48.58
#